data_e050efef5403dc8ae29d3dcd735b0ae3
#
_entry.id   e050efef5403dc8ae29d3dcd735b0ae3
#
_cell.length_a   1.000
_cell.length_b   1.000
_cell.length_c   1.000
_cell.angle_alpha   90.00
_cell.angle_beta   90.00
_cell.angle_gamma   90.00
#
_symmetry.space_group_name_H-M   'P 1'
#
loop_
_entity.id
_entity.type
_entity.pdbx_description
1 polymer ?
#
loop_
_entity_poly.entity_id
_entity_poly.type
_entity_poly.pdbx_seq_one_letter_code
_entity_poly.pdbx_strand_id
1 'polypeptide(L)'
;MITGRAVSEKPRILIVGTAGRLGSALLREYGKSAEVTGFDRHSLNFGNAETIRQVLEAVRFDVLINCAAQTNVDRCETERAEAWAVNAEAPKVLAEICTRQGAKLVHFSTDYVFDGTKCEPYTETDPAMPVSVYGESKLAGERGVFESDPRHLVARVSWVFGPDRTSFVDGVLENAKNNETVAAVADKFSTPTYTIDLAPMLRPFLTDDT
;
A
#
# COMPACT_ATOMS: atom_id res chain seq x y z
N MET A 1 28.95 14.08 -23.68
CA MET A 1 29.31 14.69 -22.37
C MET A 1 28.23 14.22 -21.39
N ILE A 2 28.58 13.26 -20.55
CA ILE A 2 27.71 12.74 -19.49
C ILE A 2 27.83 13.74 -18.33
N THR A 3 26.84 14.60 -18.16
CA THR A 3 26.77 15.48 -17.00
C THR A 3 26.54 14.63 -15.77
N GLY A 4 27.61 14.47 -14.97
CA GLY A 4 27.57 13.77 -13.71
C GLY A 4 26.51 14.38 -12.80
N ARG A 5 25.56 13.55 -12.36
CA ARG A 5 24.62 13.87 -11.29
C ARG A 5 25.47 14.14 -10.03
N ALA A 6 25.38 15.34 -9.50
CA ALA A 6 26.11 15.72 -8.30
C ALA A 6 25.75 14.77 -7.16
N VAL A 7 26.77 14.34 -6.42
CA VAL A 7 26.69 13.43 -5.29
C VAL A 7 25.90 14.09 -4.16
N SER A 8 24.91 13.38 -3.61
CA SER A 8 24.35 13.54 -2.26
C SER A 8 23.20 14.52 -2.04
N GLU A 9 22.19 14.53 -2.89
CA GLU A 9 20.86 14.88 -2.37
C GLU A 9 20.19 13.61 -1.87
N LYS A 10 19.63 13.66 -0.62
CA LYS A 10 18.84 12.56 -0.09
C LYS A 10 17.65 12.31 -1.02
N PRO A 11 17.27 11.06 -1.28
CA PRO A 11 16.08 10.76 -2.09
C PRO A 11 14.83 11.38 -1.44
N ARG A 12 13.99 11.97 -2.26
CA ARG A 12 12.72 12.55 -1.82
C ARG A 12 11.63 11.48 -1.97
N ILE A 13 11.10 11.05 -0.83
CA ILE A 13 10.07 10.02 -0.77
C ILE A 13 8.75 10.66 -0.34
N LEU A 14 7.71 10.48 -1.13
CA LEU A 14 6.35 10.85 -0.75
C LEU A 14 5.61 9.60 -0.31
N ILE A 15 5.00 9.63 0.89
CA ILE A 15 4.22 8.50 1.43
C ILE A 15 2.77 8.96 1.61
N VAL A 16 1.83 8.25 0.98
CA VAL A 16 0.40 8.48 1.19
C VAL A 16 -0.18 7.38 2.08
N GLY A 17 -1.13 7.75 2.96
CA GLY A 17 -1.68 6.86 3.97
C GLY A 17 -0.84 6.75 5.24
N THR A 18 -0.14 7.82 5.63
CA THR A 18 0.80 7.85 6.78
C THR A 18 0.14 7.63 8.14
N ALA A 19 -1.16 7.87 8.30
CA ALA A 19 -1.90 7.52 9.51
C ALA A 19 -2.21 6.02 9.63
N GLY A 20 -1.95 5.22 8.58
CA GLY A 20 -2.09 3.76 8.59
C GLY A 20 -0.89 3.06 9.22
N ARG A 21 -1.04 1.76 9.58
CA ARG A 21 0.01 0.95 10.21
C ARG A 21 1.29 0.90 9.38
N LEU A 22 1.17 0.59 8.10
CA LEU A 22 2.32 0.49 7.20
C LEU A 22 2.90 1.86 6.90
N GLY A 23 2.07 2.86 6.57
CA GLY A 23 2.53 4.22 6.27
C GLY A 23 3.30 4.85 7.43
N SER A 24 2.86 4.65 8.69
CA SER A 24 3.57 5.11 9.89
C SER A 24 4.95 4.44 10.04
N ALA A 25 5.03 3.12 9.80
CA ALA A 25 6.28 2.38 9.88
C ALA A 25 7.29 2.85 8.83
N LEU A 26 6.83 3.03 7.58
CA LEU A 26 7.68 3.51 6.47
C LEU A 26 8.15 4.96 6.70
N LEU A 27 7.24 5.84 7.19
CA LEU A 27 7.59 7.22 7.53
C LEU A 27 8.72 7.27 8.56
N ARG A 28 8.62 6.46 9.62
CA ARG A 28 9.63 6.35 10.67
C ARG A 28 10.96 5.78 10.14
N GLU A 29 10.90 4.74 9.31
CA GLU A 29 12.11 4.08 8.79
C GLU A 29 12.83 4.95 7.77
N TYR A 30 12.13 5.48 6.78
CA TYR A 30 12.76 6.25 5.71
C TYR A 30 13.13 7.66 6.12
N GLY A 31 12.43 8.27 7.09
CA GLY A 31 12.81 9.57 7.64
C GLY A 31 14.22 9.64 8.24
N LYS A 32 14.84 8.48 8.52
CA LYS A 32 16.25 8.41 8.99
C LYS A 32 17.27 8.70 7.87
N SER A 33 16.92 8.45 6.60
CA SER A 33 17.89 8.45 5.48
C SER A 33 17.43 9.20 4.23
N ALA A 34 16.17 9.63 4.15
CA ALA A 34 15.56 10.31 3.03
C ALA A 34 14.87 11.60 3.48
N GLU A 35 14.55 12.48 2.53
CA GLU A 35 13.58 13.56 2.73
C GLU A 35 12.17 12.98 2.50
N VAL A 36 11.36 12.91 3.56
CA VAL A 36 10.06 12.25 3.48
C VAL A 36 8.93 13.25 3.68
N THR A 37 8.02 13.31 2.70
CA THR A 37 6.74 14.04 2.80
C THR A 37 5.62 13.03 2.98
N GLY A 38 4.73 13.26 3.94
CA GLY A 38 3.64 12.34 4.27
C GLY A 38 2.26 12.97 4.13
N PHE A 39 1.32 12.23 3.54
CA PHE A 39 -0.10 12.59 3.50
C PHE A 39 -0.96 11.50 4.13
N ASP A 40 -1.92 11.91 4.91
CA ASP A 40 -2.97 11.06 5.46
C ASP A 40 -4.36 11.50 4.97
N ARG A 41 -5.42 10.82 5.42
CA ARG A 41 -6.80 11.14 5.02
C ARG A 41 -7.31 12.51 5.48
N HIS A 42 -6.62 13.16 6.42
CA HIS A 42 -6.99 14.50 6.91
C HIS A 42 -6.34 15.60 6.06
N SER A 43 -5.17 15.31 5.50
CA SER A 43 -4.40 16.22 4.66
C SER A 43 -4.68 16.04 3.16
N LEU A 44 -5.17 14.86 2.72
CA LEU A 44 -5.49 14.56 1.33
C LEU A 44 -6.66 13.58 1.22
N ASN A 45 -7.71 13.97 0.50
CA ASN A 45 -8.85 13.10 0.21
C ASN A 45 -8.53 12.15 -0.95
N PHE A 46 -8.20 10.89 -0.64
CA PHE A 46 -7.91 9.86 -1.64
C PHE A 46 -9.13 9.33 -2.40
N GLY A 47 -10.35 9.66 -1.98
CA GLY A 47 -11.57 9.37 -2.72
C GLY A 47 -11.86 10.37 -3.85
N ASN A 48 -10.99 11.39 -4.06
CA ASN A 48 -11.19 12.42 -5.07
C ASN A 48 -9.93 12.59 -5.94
N ALA A 49 -10.01 12.10 -7.17
CA ALA A 49 -8.92 12.12 -8.15
C ALA A 49 -8.42 13.54 -8.46
N GLU A 50 -9.33 14.51 -8.55
CA GLU A 50 -8.96 15.90 -8.85
C GLU A 50 -8.16 16.52 -7.70
N THR A 51 -8.59 16.30 -6.46
CA THR A 51 -7.84 16.75 -5.27
C THR A 51 -6.44 16.13 -5.21
N ILE A 52 -6.31 14.84 -5.57
CA ILE A 52 -5.01 14.15 -5.63
C ILE A 52 -4.11 14.86 -6.64
N ARG A 53 -4.61 15.15 -7.87
CA ARG A 53 -3.83 15.83 -8.91
C ARG A 53 -3.39 17.21 -8.45
N GLN A 54 -4.32 18.05 -7.99
CA GLN A 54 -4.05 19.42 -7.56
C GLN A 54 -2.96 19.49 -6.49
N VAL A 55 -2.98 18.59 -5.50
CA VAL A 55 -2.02 18.60 -4.40
C VAL A 55 -0.68 17.99 -4.84
N LEU A 56 -0.69 16.82 -5.46
CA LEU A 56 0.56 16.06 -5.69
C LEU A 56 1.34 16.53 -6.92
N GLU A 57 0.72 17.15 -7.91
CA GLU A 57 1.44 17.74 -9.04
C GLU A 57 2.33 18.94 -8.62
N ALA A 58 2.00 19.60 -7.52
CA ALA A 58 2.81 20.67 -6.93
C ALA A 58 3.99 20.17 -6.08
N VAL A 59 4.02 18.89 -5.72
CA VAL A 59 5.06 18.29 -4.88
C VAL A 59 6.09 17.57 -5.76
N ARG A 60 7.38 17.79 -5.50
CA ARG A 60 8.47 17.08 -6.17
C ARG A 60 8.97 15.92 -5.33
N PHE A 61 9.01 14.73 -5.91
CA PHE A 61 9.50 13.51 -5.28
C PHE A 61 10.16 12.60 -6.32
N ASP A 62 11.00 11.69 -5.84
CA ASP A 62 11.68 10.68 -6.67
C ASP A 62 10.94 9.34 -6.58
N VAL A 63 10.30 9.08 -5.43
CA VAL A 63 9.51 7.87 -5.17
C VAL A 63 8.21 8.26 -4.46
N LEU A 64 7.08 7.67 -4.88
CA LEU A 64 5.82 7.71 -4.17
C LEU A 64 5.48 6.32 -3.63
N ILE A 65 5.17 6.22 -2.34
CA ILE A 65 4.73 4.96 -1.71
C ILE A 65 3.27 5.09 -1.31
N ASN A 66 2.41 4.29 -1.94
CA ASN A 66 0.97 4.29 -1.69
C ASN A 66 0.56 3.23 -0.67
N CYS A 67 0.37 3.67 0.59
CA CYS A 67 -0.19 2.89 1.69
C CYS A 67 -1.69 3.19 1.94
N ALA A 68 -2.30 4.10 1.17
CA ALA A 68 -3.71 4.44 1.33
C ALA A 68 -4.60 3.38 0.69
N ALA A 69 -5.59 2.89 1.42
CA ALA A 69 -6.60 1.97 0.92
C ALA A 69 -7.83 1.96 1.85
N GLN A 70 -9.00 1.65 1.30
CA GLN A 70 -10.14 1.16 2.07
C GLN A 70 -9.95 -0.34 2.28
N THR A 71 -9.61 -0.74 3.52
CA THR A 71 -9.20 -2.12 3.84
C THR A 71 -10.27 -2.92 4.62
N ASN A 72 -11.38 -2.29 4.99
CA ASN A 72 -12.48 -3.00 5.62
C ASN A 72 -13.29 -3.74 4.54
N VAL A 73 -13.15 -5.05 4.48
CA VAL A 73 -13.73 -5.91 3.44
C VAL A 73 -15.26 -5.79 3.44
N ASP A 74 -15.91 -5.87 4.61
CA ASP A 74 -17.37 -5.78 4.73
C ASP A 74 -17.89 -4.40 4.33
N ARG A 75 -17.17 -3.34 4.70
CA ARG A 75 -17.49 -1.97 4.28
C ARG A 75 -17.37 -1.79 2.77
N CYS A 76 -16.42 -2.43 2.13
CA CYS A 76 -16.29 -2.38 0.68
C CYS A 76 -17.52 -2.97 -0.03
N GLU A 77 -18.18 -3.99 0.55
CA GLU A 77 -19.41 -4.55 -0.01
C GLU A 77 -20.58 -3.55 0.03
N THR A 78 -20.67 -2.75 1.09
CA THR A 78 -21.76 -1.78 1.29
C THR A 78 -21.47 -0.40 0.69
N GLU A 79 -20.21 0.02 0.68
CA GLU A 79 -19.76 1.32 0.18
C GLU A 79 -18.86 1.16 -1.06
N ARG A 80 -19.37 0.45 -2.07
CA ARG A 80 -18.62 0.08 -3.29
C ARG A 80 -17.99 1.30 -3.99
N ALA A 81 -18.71 2.41 -4.09
CA ALA A 81 -18.22 3.62 -4.75
C ALA A 81 -16.96 4.17 -4.05
N GLU A 82 -16.93 4.21 -2.72
CA GLU A 82 -15.74 4.61 -1.97
C GLU A 82 -14.59 3.62 -2.16
N ALA A 83 -14.88 2.31 -2.12
CA ALA A 83 -13.87 1.28 -2.33
C ALA A 83 -13.20 1.44 -3.72
N TRP A 84 -13.97 1.64 -4.78
CA TRP A 84 -13.45 1.86 -6.13
C TRP A 84 -12.68 3.18 -6.24
N ALA A 85 -13.17 4.27 -5.67
CA ALA A 85 -12.48 5.55 -5.71
C ALA A 85 -11.09 5.48 -5.03
N VAL A 86 -11.01 4.84 -3.86
CA VAL A 86 -9.76 4.79 -3.06
C VAL A 86 -8.82 3.68 -3.53
N ASN A 87 -9.36 2.50 -3.89
CA ASN A 87 -8.54 1.32 -4.17
C ASN A 87 -8.20 1.14 -5.66
N ALA A 88 -8.97 1.73 -6.58
CA ALA A 88 -8.76 1.62 -8.02
C ALA A 88 -8.37 2.95 -8.66
N GLU A 89 -9.23 3.98 -8.56
CA GLU A 89 -9.00 5.25 -9.24
C GLU A 89 -7.81 6.03 -8.65
N ALA A 90 -7.71 6.11 -7.32
CA ALA A 90 -6.59 6.81 -6.69
C ALA A 90 -5.22 6.22 -7.07
N PRO A 91 -4.95 4.90 -6.99
CA PRO A 91 -3.68 4.31 -7.43
C PRO A 91 -3.35 4.60 -8.90
N LYS A 92 -4.33 4.55 -9.79
CA LYS A 92 -4.15 4.92 -11.20
C LYS A 92 -3.70 6.37 -11.35
N VAL A 93 -4.38 7.31 -10.67
CA VAL A 93 -4.01 8.73 -10.70
C VAL A 93 -2.61 8.95 -10.13
N LEU A 94 -2.25 8.28 -9.02
CA LEU A 94 -0.91 8.34 -8.45
C LEU A 94 0.16 7.84 -9.42
N ALA A 95 -0.11 6.75 -10.14
CA ALA A 95 0.79 6.20 -11.14
C ALA A 95 0.98 7.17 -12.33
N GLU A 96 -0.10 7.77 -12.83
CA GLU A 96 -0.02 8.78 -13.89
C GLU A 96 0.81 10.01 -13.48
N ILE A 97 0.68 10.47 -12.23
CA ILE A 97 1.50 11.57 -11.69
C ILE A 97 2.96 11.16 -11.62
N CYS A 98 3.26 9.97 -11.10
CA CYS A 98 4.63 9.44 -11.02
C CYS A 98 5.26 9.35 -12.41
N THR A 99 4.57 8.77 -13.39
CA THR A 99 5.03 8.65 -14.77
C THR A 99 5.37 10.03 -15.37
N ARG A 100 4.48 11.02 -15.20
CA ARG A 100 4.73 12.40 -15.70
C ARG A 100 5.91 13.08 -15.02
N GLN A 101 6.16 12.80 -13.76
CA GLN A 101 7.31 13.38 -13.02
C GLN A 101 8.60 12.57 -13.18
N GLY A 102 8.57 11.41 -13.85
CA GLY A 102 9.70 10.48 -13.91
C GLY A 102 10.02 9.83 -12.56
N ALA A 103 9.05 9.80 -11.64
CA ALA A 103 9.15 9.18 -10.33
C ALA A 103 8.69 7.72 -10.37
N LYS A 104 9.14 6.91 -9.40
CA LYS A 104 8.70 5.52 -9.22
C LYS A 104 7.52 5.45 -8.26
N LEU A 105 6.49 4.65 -8.58
CA LEU A 105 5.42 4.31 -7.64
C LEU A 105 5.67 2.92 -7.04
N VAL A 106 5.53 2.83 -5.72
CA VAL A 106 5.36 1.57 -4.98
C VAL A 106 3.93 1.52 -4.45
N HIS A 107 3.11 0.61 -4.98
CA HIS A 107 1.72 0.43 -4.56
C HIS A 107 1.52 -0.86 -3.78
N PHE A 108 0.91 -0.78 -2.60
CA PHE A 108 0.56 -1.96 -1.83
C PHE A 108 -0.80 -2.51 -2.25
N SER A 109 -0.81 -3.78 -2.62
CA SER A 109 -2.01 -4.58 -2.90
C SER A 109 -2.20 -5.66 -1.82
N THR A 110 -2.95 -6.70 -2.12
CA THR A 110 -3.43 -7.70 -1.16
C THR A 110 -3.46 -9.10 -1.76
N ASP A 111 -3.41 -10.13 -0.91
CA ASP A 111 -3.72 -11.52 -1.24
C ASP A 111 -5.20 -11.74 -1.64
N TYR A 112 -6.11 -10.84 -1.28
CA TYR A 112 -7.53 -10.89 -1.67
C TYR A 112 -7.78 -10.73 -3.18
N VAL A 113 -6.74 -10.48 -3.98
CA VAL A 113 -6.83 -10.54 -5.45
C VAL A 113 -6.93 -11.98 -5.95
N PHE A 114 -6.66 -12.97 -5.12
CA PHE A 114 -6.82 -14.40 -5.41
C PHE A 114 -8.10 -14.96 -4.82
N ASP A 115 -8.57 -16.10 -5.35
CA ASP A 115 -9.78 -16.79 -4.89
C ASP A 115 -9.59 -17.66 -3.65
N GLY A 116 -8.34 -17.91 -3.25
CA GLY A 116 -8.01 -18.71 -2.07
C GLY A 116 -8.20 -20.22 -2.24
N THR A 117 -8.40 -20.73 -3.45
CA THR A 117 -8.66 -22.17 -3.71
C THR A 117 -7.39 -23.02 -3.82
N LYS A 118 -6.24 -22.40 -4.05
CA LYS A 118 -4.94 -23.08 -4.21
C LYS A 118 -4.38 -23.50 -2.85
N CYS A 119 -3.95 -24.74 -2.74
CA CYS A 119 -3.32 -25.28 -1.53
C CYS A 119 -1.84 -24.89 -1.40
N GLU A 120 -1.13 -24.71 -2.52
CA GLU A 120 0.26 -24.23 -2.55
C GLU A 120 0.29 -22.70 -2.50
N PRO A 121 1.46 -22.11 -2.18
CA PRO A 121 1.64 -20.65 -2.25
C PRO A 121 1.31 -20.09 -3.63
N TYR A 122 0.62 -18.97 -3.67
CA TYR A 122 0.42 -18.19 -4.89
C TYR A 122 1.73 -17.52 -5.32
N THR A 123 1.88 -17.38 -6.63
CA THR A 123 2.99 -16.70 -7.30
C THR A 123 2.48 -15.48 -8.06
N GLU A 124 3.39 -14.62 -8.53
CA GLU A 124 3.07 -13.44 -9.30
C GLU A 124 2.38 -13.74 -10.64
N THR A 125 2.59 -14.96 -11.17
CA THR A 125 2.02 -15.43 -12.45
C THR A 125 0.69 -16.14 -12.32
N ASP A 126 0.26 -16.46 -11.09
CA ASP A 126 -1.05 -17.07 -10.88
C ASP A 126 -2.18 -16.10 -11.28
N PRO A 127 -3.27 -16.59 -11.88
CA PRO A 127 -4.38 -15.74 -12.28
C PRO A 127 -5.05 -15.10 -11.06
N ALA A 128 -5.22 -13.78 -11.09
CA ALA A 128 -5.96 -13.05 -10.07
C ALA A 128 -7.46 -13.20 -10.32
N MET A 129 -8.19 -13.78 -9.37
CA MET A 129 -9.62 -14.07 -9.40
C MET A 129 -10.29 -13.66 -8.08
N PRO A 130 -10.41 -12.36 -7.79
CA PRO A 130 -10.95 -11.88 -6.51
C PRO A 130 -12.41 -12.27 -6.35
N VAL A 131 -12.80 -12.58 -5.09
CA VAL A 131 -14.17 -13.00 -4.73
C VAL A 131 -14.90 -11.95 -3.87
N SER A 132 -14.33 -10.76 -3.70
CA SER A 132 -14.90 -9.66 -2.90
C SER A 132 -14.69 -8.32 -3.59
N VAL A 133 -15.55 -7.33 -3.29
CA VAL A 133 -15.40 -5.96 -3.80
C VAL A 133 -14.05 -5.35 -3.40
N TYR A 134 -13.57 -5.67 -2.20
CA TYR A 134 -12.22 -5.26 -1.77
C TYR A 134 -11.16 -5.80 -2.73
N GLY A 135 -11.15 -7.11 -3.00
CA GLY A 135 -10.20 -7.74 -3.91
C GLY A 135 -10.33 -7.21 -5.35
N GLU A 136 -11.58 -7.08 -5.86
CA GLU A 136 -11.86 -6.53 -7.19
C GLU A 136 -11.30 -5.12 -7.35
N SER A 137 -11.59 -4.22 -6.39
CA SER A 137 -11.13 -2.83 -6.43
C SER A 137 -9.61 -2.72 -6.31
N LYS A 138 -8.96 -3.57 -5.48
CA LYS A 138 -7.50 -3.62 -5.39
C LYS A 138 -6.86 -4.11 -6.68
N LEU A 139 -7.40 -5.17 -7.30
CA LEU A 139 -6.92 -5.67 -8.59
C LEU A 139 -7.07 -4.64 -9.71
N ALA A 140 -8.16 -3.88 -9.72
CA ALA A 140 -8.33 -2.79 -10.67
C ALA A 140 -7.26 -1.70 -10.48
N GLY A 141 -6.90 -1.39 -9.23
CA GLY A 141 -5.80 -0.49 -8.91
C GLY A 141 -4.45 -0.99 -9.41
N GLU A 142 -4.12 -2.29 -9.23
CA GLU A 142 -2.90 -2.91 -9.77
C GLU A 142 -2.81 -2.71 -11.30
N ARG A 143 -3.91 -2.98 -12.01
CA ARG A 143 -3.97 -2.82 -13.47
C ARG A 143 -3.72 -1.38 -13.89
N GLY A 144 -4.37 -0.42 -13.24
CA GLY A 144 -4.17 1.00 -13.52
C GLY A 144 -2.73 1.47 -13.27
N VAL A 145 -2.05 0.89 -12.28
CA VAL A 145 -0.63 1.17 -12.01
C VAL A 145 0.25 0.66 -13.15
N PHE A 146 0.10 -0.60 -13.56
CA PHE A 146 0.92 -1.19 -14.62
C PHE A 146 0.63 -0.62 -16.02
N GLU A 147 -0.61 -0.23 -16.30
CA GLU A 147 -0.99 0.45 -17.53
C GLU A 147 -0.32 1.81 -17.68
N SER A 148 -0.01 2.47 -16.55
CA SER A 148 0.64 3.78 -16.53
C SER A 148 2.13 3.70 -16.84
N ASP A 149 2.86 2.81 -16.17
CA ASP A 149 4.28 2.55 -16.39
C ASP A 149 4.67 1.19 -15.80
N PRO A 150 5.23 0.25 -16.58
CA PRO A 150 5.64 -1.08 -16.10
C PRO A 150 6.81 -1.04 -15.08
N ARG A 151 7.52 0.10 -14.93
CA ARG A 151 8.57 0.28 -13.92
C ARG A 151 8.02 0.48 -12.51
N HIS A 152 6.72 0.74 -12.37
CA HIS A 152 6.07 0.83 -11.07
C HIS A 152 6.05 -0.53 -10.39
N LEU A 153 6.12 -0.52 -9.05
CA LEU A 153 6.06 -1.74 -8.24
C LEU A 153 4.70 -1.91 -7.58
N VAL A 154 4.13 -3.10 -7.72
CA VAL A 154 2.98 -3.53 -6.93
C VAL A 154 3.44 -4.63 -5.96
N ALA A 155 3.29 -4.38 -4.66
CA ALA A 155 3.61 -5.35 -3.62
C ALA A 155 2.31 -5.88 -2.99
N ARG A 156 1.98 -7.15 -3.24
CA ARG A 156 0.87 -7.85 -2.58
C ARG A 156 1.30 -8.26 -1.18
N VAL A 157 0.58 -7.79 -0.17
CA VAL A 157 0.82 -8.08 1.24
C VAL A 157 -0.44 -8.65 1.88
N SER A 158 -0.27 -9.41 2.96
CA SER A 158 -1.38 -10.00 3.71
C SER A 158 -1.21 -9.74 5.20
N TRP A 159 -2.31 -9.58 5.92
CA TRP A 159 -2.34 -9.48 7.39
C TRP A 159 -1.22 -8.61 7.97
N VAL A 160 -1.11 -7.38 7.47
CA VAL A 160 -0.08 -6.42 7.90
C VAL A 160 -0.22 -6.12 9.37
N PHE A 161 0.83 -6.36 10.16
CA PHE A 161 0.88 -6.11 11.59
C PHE A 161 2.16 -5.37 11.99
N GLY A 162 2.15 -4.76 13.18
CA GLY A 162 3.30 -4.00 13.69
C GLY A 162 2.89 -3.08 14.83
N PRO A 163 3.86 -2.41 15.47
CA PRO A 163 3.67 -1.68 16.72
C PRO A 163 2.83 -0.40 16.59
N ASP A 164 2.64 0.12 15.39
CA ASP A 164 2.05 1.44 15.17
C ASP A 164 0.51 1.48 15.34
N ARG A 165 -0.14 0.30 15.32
CA ARG A 165 -1.59 0.16 15.56
C ARG A 165 -1.90 -1.22 16.11
N THR A 166 -2.94 -1.30 16.94
CA THR A 166 -3.50 -2.55 17.48
C THR A 166 -3.81 -3.52 16.35
N SER A 167 -3.29 -4.75 16.44
CA SER A 167 -3.52 -5.85 15.49
C SER A 167 -4.62 -6.80 16.01
N PHE A 168 -5.00 -7.78 15.18
CA PHE A 168 -5.88 -8.87 15.61
C PHE A 168 -5.33 -9.60 16.83
N VAL A 169 -4.01 -9.88 16.87
CA VAL A 169 -3.36 -10.58 17.98
C VAL A 169 -3.45 -9.76 19.26
N ASP A 170 -3.23 -8.44 19.19
CA ASP A 170 -3.38 -7.56 20.34
C ASP A 170 -4.82 -7.59 20.89
N GLY A 171 -5.82 -7.61 19.99
CA GLY A 171 -7.23 -7.74 20.37
C GLY A 171 -7.55 -9.09 21.03
N VAL A 172 -7.00 -10.19 20.52
CA VAL A 172 -7.13 -11.53 21.15
C VAL A 172 -6.51 -11.54 22.53
N LEU A 173 -5.28 -10.99 22.69
CA LEU A 173 -4.59 -10.91 23.98
C LEU A 173 -5.36 -10.05 24.98
N GLU A 174 -5.92 -8.93 24.56
CA GLU A 174 -6.72 -8.07 25.45
C GLU A 174 -8.02 -8.76 25.88
N ASN A 175 -8.69 -9.44 24.96
CA ASN A 175 -9.88 -10.25 25.30
C ASN A 175 -9.54 -11.38 26.27
N ALA A 176 -8.40 -12.04 26.10
CA ALA A 176 -7.96 -13.13 26.99
C ALA A 176 -7.61 -12.67 28.42
N LYS A 177 -7.28 -11.39 28.61
CA LYS A 177 -7.09 -10.83 29.97
C LYS A 177 -8.42 -10.69 30.73
N ASN A 178 -9.50 -10.48 30.04
CA ASN A 178 -10.80 -10.11 30.61
C ASN A 178 -11.83 -11.24 30.56
N ASN A 179 -11.56 -12.35 29.85
CA ASN A 179 -12.48 -13.46 29.66
C ASN A 179 -11.75 -14.81 29.85
N GLU A 180 -12.44 -15.79 30.44
CA GLU A 180 -11.91 -17.15 30.62
C GLU A 180 -11.72 -17.90 29.28
N THR A 181 -12.51 -17.53 28.27
CA THR A 181 -12.47 -18.15 26.95
C THR A 181 -12.49 -17.08 25.85
N VAL A 182 -11.72 -17.30 24.80
CA VAL A 182 -11.69 -16.44 23.61
C VAL A 182 -11.97 -17.29 22.39
N ALA A 183 -13.01 -16.92 21.63
CA ALA A 183 -13.31 -17.54 20.34
C ALA A 183 -12.40 -16.98 19.26
N ALA A 184 -11.83 -17.86 18.45
CA ALA A 184 -11.04 -17.51 17.28
C ALA A 184 -11.41 -18.40 16.09
N VAL A 185 -11.26 -17.85 14.87
CA VAL A 185 -11.47 -18.61 13.62
C VAL A 185 -10.33 -19.63 13.48
N ALA A 186 -10.69 -20.91 13.25
CA ALA A 186 -9.73 -22.03 13.20
C ALA A 186 -9.40 -22.50 11.78
N ASP A 187 -10.16 -22.08 10.76
CA ASP A 187 -10.10 -22.55 9.37
C ASP A 187 -9.67 -21.46 8.38
N LYS A 188 -9.17 -20.32 8.88
CA LYS A 188 -8.59 -19.26 8.05
C LYS A 188 -7.07 -19.29 8.12
N PHE A 189 -6.44 -19.44 6.96
CA PHE A 189 -4.99 -19.39 6.78
C PHE A 189 -4.60 -18.06 6.16
N SER A 190 -3.50 -17.47 6.60
CA SER A 190 -2.98 -16.19 6.10
C SER A 190 -1.48 -16.13 6.27
N THR A 191 -0.81 -15.32 5.45
CA THR A 191 0.62 -15.04 5.53
C THR A 191 0.82 -13.65 6.16
N PRO A 192 1.21 -13.53 7.44
CA PRO A 192 1.34 -12.23 8.08
C PRO A 192 2.56 -11.46 7.57
N THR A 193 2.41 -10.14 7.37
CA THR A 193 3.46 -9.22 6.96
C THR A 193 3.81 -8.28 8.11
N TYR A 194 5.06 -8.36 8.63
CA TYR A 194 5.54 -7.49 9.69
C TYR A 194 6.09 -6.18 9.14
N THR A 195 5.57 -5.03 9.58
CA THR A 195 5.94 -3.72 9.04
C THR A 195 7.40 -3.35 9.26
N ILE A 196 8.00 -3.80 10.37
CA ILE A 196 9.41 -3.51 10.70
C ILE A 196 10.36 -4.24 9.73
N ASP A 197 10.03 -5.46 9.31
CA ASP A 197 10.83 -6.23 8.36
C ASP A 197 10.58 -5.74 6.92
N LEU A 198 9.33 -5.45 6.58
CA LEU A 198 8.95 -5.00 5.24
C LEU A 198 9.64 -3.69 4.84
N ALA A 199 9.74 -2.72 5.77
CA ALA A 199 10.30 -1.41 5.47
C ALA A 199 11.76 -1.47 4.96
N PRO A 200 12.73 -2.16 5.60
CA PRO A 200 14.07 -2.32 5.03
C PRO A 200 14.10 -3.20 3.76
N MET A 201 13.24 -4.21 3.65
CA MET A 201 13.19 -5.10 2.48
C MET A 201 12.76 -4.37 1.20
N LEU A 202 11.99 -3.29 1.30
CA LEU A 202 11.59 -2.48 0.15
C LEU A 202 12.69 -1.56 -0.39
N ARG A 203 13.73 -1.26 0.40
CA ARG A 203 14.77 -0.29 0.00
C ARG A 203 15.39 -0.53 -1.37
N PRO A 204 15.79 -1.76 -1.74
CA PRO A 204 16.37 -2.02 -3.07
C PRO A 204 15.42 -1.62 -4.21
N PHE A 205 14.11 -1.77 -4.01
CA PHE A 205 13.10 -1.50 -5.03
C PHE A 205 12.72 -0.02 -5.17
N LEU A 206 13.21 0.87 -4.29
CA LEU A 206 12.87 2.30 -4.36
C LEU A 206 13.67 3.04 -5.43
N THR A 207 14.88 2.59 -5.75
CA THR A 207 15.83 3.29 -6.61
C THR A 207 16.22 2.55 -7.89
N ASP A 208 15.95 1.25 -7.96
CA ASP A 208 16.31 0.42 -9.11
C ASP A 208 15.20 0.41 -10.16
N ASP A 209 15.58 0.53 -11.43
CA ASP A 209 14.71 0.36 -12.61
C ASP A 209 14.54 -1.14 -12.96
N THR A 210 14.42 -2.00 -11.94
CA THR A 210 14.26 -3.46 -12.10
C THR A 210 12.80 -3.85 -12.11
#